data_72230e483aeac3425947a1fa74c2e316
#
_entry.id   72230e483aeac3425947a1fa74c2e316
#
_cell.length_a   1.000
_cell.length_b   1.000
_cell.length_c   1.000
_cell.angle_alpha   90.00
_cell.angle_beta   90.00
_cell.angle_gamma   90.00
#
_symmetry.space_group_name_H-M   'P 1'
#
loop_
_entity.id
_entity.type
_entity.pdbx_description
1 polymer ?
#
loop_
_entity_poly.entity_id
_entity_poly.type
_entity_poly.pdbx_seq_one_letter_code
_entity_poly.pdbx_strand_id
1 'polypeptide(L)'
;MGLYLPNGYVDIRWILAQGLPFNFLVGGRGTGKTYGALKVVVEDHIKFMLTRRTQAQIDIVTKNEFSPFKPINRDLGVDITAAKITKYNTGFYAEAGGDPIGYASALSTMSNLRGFDASDVQLWIFDEFIPERHERPIKNEGAAFLNAYETMNRNRELQGHPPLKVLLLGNSNTLVSPILLELGLVDVVSAMRENDVDEYVNAERGVAVFVPHDSPISAKKAETALYRVASDKYKNMALENTFKGDDFCRTGKRPLNEYKPFVKIGIICIYKHKSKTEFYATTQKAGKFTLDYGDSTEEISRAMKKCGESLFHAYMLKNIVFSAHSIEILFKSFII
;
A
#
# COMPACT_ATOMS: atom_id res chain seq x y z
N MET A 1 -19.87 -14.81 10.38
CA MET A 1 -18.72 -13.92 10.64
C MET A 1 -18.39 -13.27 9.32
N GLY A 2 -18.00 -12.04 9.29
CA GLY A 2 -17.69 -11.28 8.07
C GLY A 2 -16.67 -10.19 8.39
N LEU A 3 -16.42 -9.29 7.43
CA LEU A 3 -15.42 -8.24 7.51
C LEU A 3 -15.57 -7.29 8.73
N TYR A 4 -16.74 -7.25 9.34
CA TYR A 4 -17.04 -6.33 10.45
C TYR A 4 -17.48 -7.04 11.71
N LEU A 5 -17.02 -6.51 12.85
CA LEU A 5 -17.51 -6.86 14.19
C LEU A 5 -18.92 -6.27 14.42
N PRO A 6 -19.69 -6.78 15.40
CA PRO A 6 -21.03 -6.23 15.73
C PRO A 6 -21.04 -4.74 16.08
N ASN A 7 -19.93 -4.20 16.56
CA ASN A 7 -19.77 -2.77 16.85
C ASN A 7 -19.44 -1.90 15.62
N GLY A 8 -19.28 -2.51 14.44
CA GLY A 8 -19.03 -1.86 13.15
C GLY A 8 -17.56 -1.62 12.80
N TYR A 9 -16.61 -2.01 13.65
CA TYR A 9 -15.19 -1.97 13.32
C TYR A 9 -14.79 -3.21 12.53
N VAL A 10 -13.66 -3.10 11.80
CA VAL A 10 -13.14 -4.21 10.98
C VAL A 10 -12.68 -5.37 11.87
N ASP A 11 -13.04 -6.59 11.48
CA ASP A 11 -12.62 -7.84 12.14
C ASP A 11 -11.29 -8.34 11.55
N ILE A 12 -10.20 -8.02 12.23
CA ILE A 12 -8.85 -8.44 11.81
C ILE A 12 -8.67 -9.96 11.92
N ARG A 13 -9.31 -10.62 12.90
CA ARG A 13 -9.24 -12.10 13.00
C ARG A 13 -9.86 -12.76 11.79
N TRP A 14 -10.99 -12.24 11.32
CA TRP A 14 -11.64 -12.76 10.12
C TRP A 14 -10.74 -12.61 8.88
N ILE A 15 -10.05 -11.46 8.73
CA ILE A 15 -9.07 -11.25 7.65
C ILE A 15 -7.93 -12.26 7.73
N LEU A 16 -7.32 -12.43 8.90
CA LEU A 16 -6.19 -13.35 9.09
C LEU A 16 -6.59 -14.83 8.97
N ALA A 17 -7.87 -15.15 9.24
CA ALA A 17 -8.45 -16.49 9.09
C ALA A 17 -8.57 -16.93 7.62
N GLN A 18 -8.43 -16.02 6.64
CA GLN A 18 -8.32 -16.40 5.22
C GLN A 18 -7.08 -17.26 4.94
N GLY A 19 -6.12 -17.28 5.85
CA GLY A 19 -4.96 -18.19 5.79
C GLY A 19 -3.87 -17.77 4.80
N LEU A 20 -3.99 -16.61 4.15
CA LEU A 20 -3.07 -16.17 3.11
C LEU A 20 -1.88 -15.40 3.68
N PRO A 21 -0.69 -15.49 3.07
CA PRO A 21 0.49 -14.78 3.53
C PRO A 21 0.38 -13.26 3.38
N PHE A 22 -0.21 -12.73 2.31
CA PHE A 22 -0.32 -11.28 2.09
C PHE A 22 -1.76 -10.80 2.20
N ASN A 23 -2.04 -9.98 3.22
CA ASN A 23 -3.38 -9.45 3.49
C ASN A 23 -3.33 -7.91 3.45
N PHE A 24 -4.09 -7.31 2.57
CA PHE A 24 -4.19 -5.85 2.40
C PHE A 24 -5.55 -5.37 2.90
N LEU A 25 -5.57 -4.38 3.76
CA LEU A 25 -6.78 -3.71 4.20
C LEU A 25 -6.66 -2.21 3.94
N VAL A 26 -7.35 -1.74 2.91
CA VAL A 26 -7.37 -0.34 2.50
C VAL A 26 -8.75 0.23 2.79
N GLY A 27 -8.85 1.09 3.80
CA GLY A 27 -10.16 1.56 4.25
C GLY A 27 -10.14 2.97 4.83
N GLY A 28 -11.31 3.53 5.08
CA GLY A 28 -11.50 4.84 5.69
C GLY A 28 -10.77 5.00 7.02
N ARG A 29 -10.52 6.24 7.41
CA ARG A 29 -9.87 6.55 8.69
C ARG A 29 -10.78 6.17 9.88
N GLY A 30 -10.17 5.63 10.95
CA GLY A 30 -10.89 5.31 12.21
C GLY A 30 -11.88 4.15 12.09
N THR A 31 -11.65 3.21 11.18
CA THR A 31 -12.39 1.94 11.09
C THR A 31 -11.81 0.85 11.99
N GLY A 32 -10.85 1.20 12.86
CA GLY A 32 -10.28 0.27 13.85
C GLY A 32 -9.12 -0.59 13.34
N LYS A 33 -8.57 -0.32 12.16
CA LYS A 33 -7.50 -1.13 11.53
C LYS A 33 -6.31 -1.38 12.46
N THR A 34 -5.62 -0.32 12.85
CA THR A 34 -4.43 -0.38 13.69
C THR A 34 -4.75 -0.95 15.09
N TYR A 35 -5.82 -0.44 15.72
CA TYR A 35 -6.25 -0.92 17.03
C TYR A 35 -6.59 -2.42 16.98
N GLY A 36 -7.39 -2.84 15.99
CA GLY A 36 -7.80 -4.25 15.84
C GLY A 36 -6.60 -5.16 15.60
N ALA A 37 -5.64 -4.76 14.75
CA ALA A 37 -4.44 -5.55 14.49
C ALA A 37 -3.58 -5.73 15.75
N LEU A 38 -3.34 -4.64 16.49
CA LEU A 38 -2.54 -4.69 17.73
C LEU A 38 -3.30 -5.41 18.86
N LYS A 39 -4.62 -5.27 18.94
CA LYS A 39 -5.44 -6.00 19.92
C LYS A 39 -5.35 -7.51 19.68
N VAL A 40 -5.49 -7.95 18.44
CA VAL A 40 -5.43 -9.38 18.07
C VAL A 40 -4.08 -9.98 18.45
N VAL A 41 -2.97 -9.33 18.17
CA VAL A 41 -1.64 -9.89 18.51
C VAL A 41 -1.43 -10.00 20.02
N VAL A 42 -2.02 -9.11 20.80
CA VAL A 42 -1.94 -9.18 22.27
C VAL A 42 -2.85 -10.30 22.84
N GLU A 43 -4.11 -10.35 22.42
CA GLU A 43 -5.07 -11.34 22.91
C GLU A 43 -4.69 -12.77 22.50
N ASP A 44 -4.18 -12.95 21.30
CA ASP A 44 -3.84 -14.27 20.72
C ASP A 44 -2.36 -14.63 20.93
N HIS A 45 -1.60 -13.83 21.68
CA HIS A 45 -0.16 -14.01 21.98
C HIS A 45 0.69 -14.24 20.72
N ILE A 46 0.38 -13.48 19.64
CA ILE A 46 1.10 -13.56 18.36
C ILE A 46 2.34 -12.68 18.41
N LYS A 47 3.52 -13.26 18.24
CA LYS A 47 4.76 -12.51 18.10
C LYS A 47 4.73 -11.71 16.80
N PHE A 48 4.95 -10.41 16.86
CA PHE A 48 4.72 -9.52 15.71
C PHE A 48 5.87 -8.56 15.43
N MET A 49 5.91 -8.06 14.20
CA MET A 49 6.70 -6.89 13.78
C MET A 49 5.74 -5.78 13.39
N LEU A 50 5.82 -4.63 14.05
CA LEU A 50 5.12 -3.40 13.63
C LEU A 50 6.03 -2.56 12.76
N THR A 51 5.60 -2.25 11.55
CA THR A 51 6.35 -1.40 10.63
C THR A 51 5.52 -0.19 10.21
N ARG A 52 6.21 0.94 10.07
CA ARG A 52 5.76 2.12 9.33
C ARG A 52 6.78 2.48 8.27
N ARG A 53 6.45 3.40 7.39
CA ARG A 53 7.31 3.74 6.25
C ARG A 53 8.65 4.33 6.69
N THR A 54 8.65 5.30 7.61
CA THR A 54 9.85 6.07 7.98
C THR A 54 10.25 5.89 9.45
N GLN A 55 11.54 6.10 9.73
CA GLN A 55 12.05 6.02 11.10
C GLN A 55 11.39 7.06 12.03
N ALA A 56 11.12 8.26 11.52
CA ALA A 56 10.43 9.30 12.30
C ALA A 56 9.02 8.85 12.75
N GLN A 57 8.29 8.14 11.88
CA GLN A 57 6.98 7.58 12.23
C GLN A 57 7.08 6.49 13.30
N ILE A 58 8.09 5.61 13.21
CA ILE A 58 8.36 4.58 14.23
C ILE A 58 8.77 5.22 15.56
N ASP A 59 9.66 6.20 15.54
CA ASP A 59 10.13 6.87 16.75
C ASP A 59 9.00 7.57 17.52
N ILE A 60 7.96 8.02 16.85
CA ILE A 60 6.76 8.56 17.52
C ILE A 60 5.95 7.46 18.19
N VAL A 61 5.57 6.41 17.45
CA VAL A 61 4.67 5.36 17.95
C VAL A 61 5.33 4.43 18.98
N THR A 62 6.65 4.46 19.08
CA THR A 62 7.41 3.72 20.10
C THR A 62 7.76 4.54 21.34
N LYS A 63 7.33 5.81 21.41
CA LYS A 63 7.33 6.56 22.68
C LYS A 63 6.13 6.15 23.50
N ASN A 64 6.35 5.82 24.78
CA ASN A 64 5.27 5.34 25.66
C ASN A 64 4.12 6.36 25.77
N GLU A 65 4.44 7.66 25.70
CA GLU A 65 3.44 8.75 25.74
C GLU A 65 2.52 8.77 24.51
N PHE A 66 2.99 8.26 23.37
CA PHE A 66 2.28 8.25 22.08
C PHE A 66 1.99 6.84 21.57
N SER A 67 2.25 5.82 22.40
CA SER A 67 2.11 4.42 22.04
C SER A 67 0.68 4.07 21.57
N PRO A 68 0.53 3.37 20.44
CA PRO A 68 -0.76 2.86 19.98
C PRO A 68 -1.31 1.74 20.89
N PHE A 69 -0.51 1.25 21.84
CA PHE A 69 -0.94 0.28 22.84
C PHE A 69 -1.69 0.92 24.02
N LYS A 70 -1.66 2.24 24.23
CA LYS A 70 -2.37 2.88 25.34
C LYS A 70 -3.87 2.49 25.46
N PRO A 71 -4.66 2.56 24.37
CA PRO A 71 -6.05 2.11 24.45
C PRO A 71 -6.16 0.59 24.72
N ILE A 72 -5.25 -0.21 24.18
CA ILE A 72 -5.23 -1.67 24.41
C ILE A 72 -4.86 -1.97 25.85
N ASN A 73 -3.85 -1.31 26.41
CA ASN A 73 -3.48 -1.44 27.81
C ASN A 73 -4.65 -1.19 28.74
N ARG A 74 -5.40 -0.10 28.49
CA ARG A 74 -6.61 0.23 29.25
C ARG A 74 -7.71 -0.82 29.09
N ASP A 75 -7.97 -1.23 27.85
CA ASP A 75 -9.12 -2.07 27.52
C ASP A 75 -8.89 -3.56 27.89
N LEU A 76 -7.64 -4.02 27.93
CA LEU A 76 -7.27 -5.40 28.30
C LEU A 76 -6.63 -5.51 29.70
N GLY A 77 -6.37 -4.40 30.39
CA GLY A 77 -5.72 -4.42 31.71
C GLY A 77 -4.26 -4.89 31.67
N VAL A 78 -3.55 -4.64 30.57
CA VAL A 78 -2.12 -4.95 30.40
C VAL A 78 -1.28 -3.67 30.43
N ASP A 79 0.05 -3.80 30.58
CA ASP A 79 0.97 -2.65 30.55
C ASP A 79 2.08 -2.87 29.51
N ILE A 80 1.71 -2.77 28.25
CA ILE A 80 2.67 -2.91 27.16
C ILE A 80 3.45 -1.62 27.01
N THR A 81 4.79 -1.71 27.17
CA THR A 81 5.74 -0.62 27.05
C THR A 81 6.71 -0.88 25.90
N ALA A 82 7.33 0.17 25.39
CA ALA A 82 8.32 0.12 24.33
C ALA A 82 9.72 0.49 24.85
N ALA A 83 10.75 -0.26 24.47
CA ALA A 83 12.14 0.03 24.76
C ALA A 83 13.02 -0.20 23.53
N LYS A 84 14.00 0.68 23.29
CA LYS A 84 14.96 0.53 22.19
C LYS A 84 15.84 -0.69 22.40
N ILE A 85 15.94 -1.54 21.38
CA ILE A 85 16.91 -2.65 21.30
C ILE A 85 18.17 -2.17 20.58
N THR A 86 18.00 -1.47 19.45
CA THR A 86 19.07 -0.84 18.68
C THR A 86 18.65 0.56 18.26
N LYS A 87 19.52 1.26 17.52
CA LYS A 87 19.18 2.58 16.94
C LYS A 87 17.91 2.52 16.07
N TYR A 88 17.66 1.41 15.39
CA TYR A 88 16.59 1.27 14.39
C TYR A 88 15.45 0.35 14.83
N ASN A 89 15.64 -0.40 15.92
CA ASN A 89 14.66 -1.38 16.39
C ASN A 89 14.24 -1.10 17.81
N THR A 90 12.95 -1.29 18.06
CA THR A 90 12.32 -1.17 19.39
C THR A 90 11.62 -2.50 19.68
N GLY A 91 11.70 -2.96 20.92
CA GLY A 91 10.90 -4.08 21.45
C GLY A 91 9.66 -3.55 22.17
N PHE A 92 8.59 -4.31 22.10
CA PHE A 92 7.40 -4.14 22.95
C PHE A 92 7.38 -5.23 24.01
N TYR A 93 7.14 -4.84 25.25
CA TYR A 93 7.23 -5.71 26.42
C TYR A 93 5.95 -5.64 27.25
N ALA A 94 5.41 -6.79 27.61
CA ALA A 94 4.27 -6.86 28.54
C ALA A 94 4.71 -6.82 29.99
N GLU A 95 5.98 -7.16 30.26
CA GLU A 95 6.60 -7.14 31.61
C GLU A 95 7.99 -6.53 31.53
N ALA A 96 8.37 -5.75 32.53
CA ALA A 96 9.71 -5.18 32.59
C ALA A 96 10.76 -6.27 32.73
N GLY A 97 11.73 -6.30 31.82
CA GLY A 97 12.80 -7.30 31.81
C GLY A 97 12.43 -8.67 31.23
N GLY A 98 11.19 -8.85 30.75
CA GLY A 98 10.77 -10.04 30.03
C GLY A 98 11.22 -10.06 28.56
N ASP A 99 10.86 -11.12 27.84
CA ASP A 99 11.08 -11.20 26.40
C ASP A 99 10.12 -10.24 25.66
N PRO A 100 10.53 -9.63 24.54
CA PRO A 100 9.67 -8.80 23.76
C PRO A 100 8.52 -9.60 23.15
N ILE A 101 7.30 -9.13 23.29
CA ILE A 101 6.11 -9.70 22.64
C ILE A 101 6.03 -9.34 21.17
N GLY A 102 6.79 -8.34 20.72
CA GLY A 102 6.88 -7.89 19.35
C GLY A 102 7.96 -6.84 19.17
N TYR A 103 8.18 -6.46 17.94
CA TYR A 103 9.20 -5.51 17.54
C TYR A 103 8.63 -4.38 16.71
N ALA A 104 9.36 -3.26 16.62
CA ALA A 104 9.06 -2.20 15.68
C ALA A 104 10.30 -1.78 14.89
N SER A 105 10.12 -1.56 13.59
CA SER A 105 11.15 -1.03 12.68
C SER A 105 10.53 -0.29 11.50
N ALA A 106 11.27 0.66 10.92
CA ALA A 106 10.80 1.37 9.73
C ALA A 106 11.22 0.65 8.45
N LEU A 107 10.36 0.65 7.42
CA LEU A 107 10.72 0.11 6.11
C LEU A 107 11.99 0.78 5.56
N SER A 108 12.11 2.09 5.68
CA SER A 108 13.26 2.88 5.20
C SER A 108 14.60 2.46 5.81
N THR A 109 14.59 1.78 6.96
CA THR A 109 15.79 1.32 7.67
C THR A 109 15.88 -0.19 7.84
N MET A 110 14.94 -0.94 7.26
CA MET A 110 14.87 -2.40 7.39
C MET A 110 16.08 -3.13 6.81
N SER A 111 16.78 -2.54 5.84
CA SER A 111 18.07 -3.06 5.36
C SER A 111 19.12 -3.18 6.47
N ASN A 112 18.99 -2.40 7.55
CA ASN A 112 19.86 -2.47 8.74
C ASN A 112 19.49 -3.64 9.68
N LEU A 113 18.39 -4.36 9.41
CA LEU A 113 18.00 -5.58 10.10
C LEU A 113 18.79 -6.82 9.65
N ARG A 114 19.71 -6.69 8.70
CA ARG A 114 20.54 -7.81 8.27
C ARG A 114 21.28 -8.37 9.48
N GLY A 115 20.99 -9.66 9.79
CA GLY A 115 21.50 -10.31 11.00
C GLY A 115 20.60 -10.24 12.24
N PHE A 116 19.52 -9.43 12.23
CA PHE A 116 18.48 -9.52 13.25
C PHE A 116 17.67 -10.80 13.05
N ASP A 117 17.52 -11.57 14.12
CA ASP A 117 16.71 -12.78 14.08
C ASP A 117 15.24 -12.43 14.31
N ALA A 118 14.45 -12.53 13.26
CA ALA A 118 12.99 -12.37 13.28
C ALA A 118 12.27 -13.70 13.04
N SER A 119 12.93 -14.83 13.25
CA SER A 119 12.37 -16.15 12.99
C SER A 119 11.17 -16.48 13.89
N ASP A 120 11.05 -15.83 15.04
CA ASP A 120 9.95 -15.96 15.98
C ASP A 120 8.73 -15.07 15.62
N VAL A 121 8.88 -14.12 14.69
CA VAL A 121 7.78 -13.25 14.26
C VAL A 121 6.76 -14.06 13.44
N GLN A 122 5.51 -14.06 13.86
CA GLN A 122 4.41 -14.79 13.22
C GLN A 122 3.53 -13.89 12.33
N LEU A 123 3.45 -12.59 12.66
CA LEU A 123 2.70 -11.60 11.91
C LEU A 123 3.51 -10.32 11.72
N TRP A 124 3.63 -9.88 10.47
CA TRP A 124 4.16 -8.57 10.14
C TRP A 124 3.01 -7.59 9.89
N ILE A 125 2.84 -6.61 10.77
CA ILE A 125 1.86 -5.53 10.63
C ILE A 125 2.56 -4.33 10.00
N PHE A 126 2.22 -4.00 8.77
CA PHE A 126 2.71 -2.80 8.12
C PHE A 126 1.61 -1.73 8.12
N ASP A 127 1.67 -0.84 9.10
CA ASP A 127 0.69 0.22 9.29
C ASP A 127 1.04 1.47 8.48
N GLU A 128 0.03 2.09 7.87
CA GLU A 128 0.16 3.27 7.00
C GLU A 128 1.10 3.03 5.79
N PHE A 129 0.96 1.87 5.13
CA PHE A 129 1.81 1.52 3.98
C PHE A 129 1.54 2.38 2.73
N ILE A 130 0.38 3.02 2.61
CA ILE A 130 0.07 3.96 1.54
C ILE A 130 0.54 5.35 1.93
N PRO A 131 1.47 5.98 1.17
CA PRO A 131 1.98 7.29 1.49
C PRO A 131 0.90 8.37 1.41
N GLU A 132 0.97 9.37 2.27
CA GLU A 132 0.22 10.60 2.07
C GLU A 132 0.91 11.49 1.02
N ARG A 133 0.14 12.36 0.34
CA ARG A 133 0.68 13.20 -0.76
C ARG A 133 1.84 14.11 -0.38
N HIS A 134 1.90 14.52 0.88
CA HIS A 134 2.98 15.38 1.39
C HIS A 134 4.20 14.61 1.87
N GLU A 135 4.10 13.28 1.97
CA GLU A 135 5.21 12.45 2.42
C GLU A 135 6.25 12.27 1.31
N ARG A 136 7.52 12.28 1.71
CA ARG A 136 8.61 12.00 0.79
C ARG A 136 8.57 10.54 0.31
N PRO A 137 8.76 10.30 -0.99
CA PRO A 137 8.91 8.95 -1.50
C PRO A 137 10.12 8.24 -0.89
N ILE A 138 9.97 6.96 -0.61
CA ILE A 138 11.11 6.08 -0.32
C ILE A 138 11.60 5.53 -1.66
N LYS A 139 12.90 5.62 -1.92
CA LYS A 139 13.48 5.11 -3.15
C LYS A 139 13.26 3.59 -3.24
N ASN A 140 12.68 3.13 -4.36
CA ASN A 140 12.39 1.71 -4.61
C ASN A 140 11.59 1.06 -3.46
N GLU A 141 10.58 1.73 -2.94
CA GLU A 141 9.82 1.31 -1.76
C GLU A 141 9.18 -0.09 -1.93
N GLY A 142 8.66 -0.41 -3.13
CA GLY A 142 8.12 -1.73 -3.43
C GLY A 142 9.16 -2.83 -3.31
N ALA A 143 10.31 -2.65 -3.96
CA ALA A 143 11.43 -3.60 -3.87
C ALA A 143 11.99 -3.68 -2.43
N ALA A 144 12.04 -2.57 -1.70
CA ALA A 144 12.45 -2.56 -0.30
C ALA A 144 11.51 -3.40 0.57
N PHE A 145 10.21 -3.36 0.31
CA PHE A 145 9.22 -4.19 0.98
C PHE A 145 9.46 -5.69 0.70
N LEU A 146 9.66 -6.08 -0.56
CA LEU A 146 9.93 -7.48 -0.92
C LEU A 146 11.22 -8.01 -0.28
N ASN A 147 12.29 -7.21 -0.32
CA ASN A 147 13.57 -7.57 0.32
C ASN A 147 13.42 -7.71 1.86
N ALA A 148 12.61 -6.86 2.47
CA ALA A 148 12.32 -6.96 3.90
C ALA A 148 11.51 -8.21 4.24
N TYR A 149 10.51 -8.55 3.40
CA TYR A 149 9.75 -9.78 3.55
C TYR A 149 10.66 -11.01 3.45
N GLU A 150 11.49 -11.10 2.43
CA GLU A 150 12.44 -12.20 2.25
C GLU A 150 13.40 -12.33 3.44
N THR A 151 13.88 -11.19 3.97
CA THR A 151 14.76 -11.16 5.15
C THR A 151 14.08 -11.74 6.40
N MET A 152 12.80 -11.45 6.61
CA MET A 152 12.05 -11.96 7.77
C MET A 152 11.46 -13.34 7.56
N ASN A 153 10.97 -13.64 6.35
CA ASN A 153 10.43 -14.97 6.02
C ASN A 153 11.54 -16.01 5.93
N ARG A 154 12.74 -15.61 5.44
CA ARG A 154 13.89 -16.52 5.24
C ARG A 154 13.48 -17.80 4.48
N ASN A 155 13.89 -18.95 4.98
CA ASN A 155 13.67 -20.26 4.36
C ASN A 155 12.54 -21.05 5.05
N ARG A 156 11.56 -20.38 5.70
CA ARG A 156 10.50 -21.07 6.46
C ARG A 156 9.83 -22.16 5.64
N GLU A 157 9.39 -21.84 4.44
CA GLU A 157 8.67 -22.78 3.57
C GLU A 157 9.56 -23.95 3.14
N LEU A 158 10.85 -23.71 2.89
CA LEU A 158 11.82 -24.77 2.60
C LEU A 158 12.09 -25.68 3.82
N GLN A 159 11.83 -25.19 5.02
CA GLN A 159 11.94 -25.93 6.28
C GLN A 159 10.61 -26.56 6.72
N GLY A 160 9.56 -26.47 5.89
CA GLY A 160 8.24 -27.01 6.19
C GLY A 160 7.40 -26.16 7.15
N HIS A 161 7.80 -24.92 7.40
CA HIS A 161 7.03 -23.98 8.20
C HIS A 161 6.11 -23.11 7.31
N PRO A 162 4.99 -22.62 7.85
CA PRO A 162 4.14 -21.69 7.09
C PRO A 162 4.88 -20.38 6.82
N PRO A 163 4.60 -19.71 5.68
CA PRO A 163 5.16 -18.42 5.37
C PRO A 163 4.77 -17.38 6.42
N LEU A 164 5.60 -16.35 6.57
CA LEU A 164 5.28 -15.19 7.39
C LEU A 164 4.00 -14.51 6.87
N LYS A 165 3.02 -14.34 7.75
CA LYS A 165 1.83 -13.56 7.40
C LYS A 165 2.14 -12.06 7.47
N VAL A 166 1.67 -11.32 6.48
CA VAL A 166 1.74 -9.85 6.45
C VAL A 166 0.34 -9.27 6.43
N LEU A 167 0.10 -8.27 7.26
CA LEU A 167 -1.11 -7.46 7.28
C LEU A 167 -0.72 -6.01 6.97
N LEU A 168 -1.04 -5.55 5.76
CA LEU A 168 -0.79 -4.19 5.31
C LEU A 168 -2.05 -3.34 5.52
N LEU A 169 -1.92 -2.31 6.35
CA LEU A 169 -3.01 -1.41 6.71
C LEU A 169 -2.79 -0.05 6.04
N GLY A 170 -3.75 0.37 5.22
CA GLY A 170 -3.68 1.64 4.50
C GLY A 170 -4.96 2.45 4.64
N ASN A 171 -4.82 3.78 4.52
CA ASN A 171 -5.95 4.66 4.30
C ASN A 171 -6.13 4.86 2.80
N SER A 172 -7.37 5.02 2.34
CA SER A 172 -7.73 5.25 0.94
C SER A 172 -7.37 6.67 0.45
N ASN A 173 -6.14 7.10 0.68
CA ASN A 173 -5.70 8.42 0.28
C ASN A 173 -5.39 8.50 -1.22
N THR A 174 -4.80 7.45 -1.76
CA THR A 174 -4.39 7.34 -3.17
C THR A 174 -4.19 5.88 -3.56
N LEU A 175 -4.45 5.53 -4.83
CA LEU A 175 -4.04 4.24 -5.42
C LEU A 175 -2.53 4.20 -5.73
N VAL A 176 -1.86 5.35 -5.70
CA VAL A 176 -0.43 5.48 -5.98
C VAL A 176 0.36 4.98 -4.78
N SER A 177 0.39 3.67 -4.59
CA SER A 177 1.23 2.99 -3.61
C SER A 177 2.32 2.22 -4.31
N PRO A 178 3.62 2.50 -4.02
CA PRO A 178 4.72 1.75 -4.61
C PRO A 178 4.65 0.24 -4.35
N ILE A 179 4.10 -0.16 -3.21
CA ILE A 179 3.94 -1.59 -2.87
C ILE A 179 2.82 -2.22 -3.69
N LEU A 180 1.67 -1.55 -3.83
CA LEU A 180 0.58 -2.06 -4.69
C LEU A 180 1.03 -2.16 -6.15
N LEU A 181 1.84 -1.19 -6.61
CA LEU A 181 2.40 -1.19 -7.96
C LEU A 181 3.36 -2.35 -8.17
N GLU A 182 4.32 -2.55 -7.27
CA GLU A 182 5.30 -3.63 -7.32
C GLU A 182 4.65 -5.01 -7.35
N LEU A 183 3.57 -5.17 -6.58
CA LEU A 183 2.82 -6.43 -6.50
C LEU A 183 1.76 -6.59 -7.60
N GLY A 184 1.60 -5.61 -8.50
CA GLY A 184 0.59 -5.64 -9.56
C GLY A 184 -0.85 -5.61 -9.03
N LEU A 185 -1.08 -4.95 -7.89
CA LEU A 185 -2.39 -4.89 -7.23
C LEU A 185 -3.14 -3.57 -7.49
N VAL A 186 -2.53 -2.56 -8.11
CA VAL A 186 -3.18 -1.27 -8.40
C VAL A 186 -4.45 -1.47 -9.22
N ASP A 187 -4.37 -2.23 -10.31
CA ASP A 187 -5.51 -2.45 -11.20
C ASP A 187 -6.58 -3.33 -10.55
N VAL A 188 -6.19 -4.25 -9.65
CA VAL A 188 -7.12 -5.04 -8.82
C VAL A 188 -7.92 -4.11 -7.91
N VAL A 189 -7.24 -3.25 -7.14
CA VAL A 189 -7.91 -2.30 -6.22
C VAL A 189 -8.78 -1.32 -6.99
N SER A 190 -8.34 -0.87 -8.18
CA SER A 190 -9.15 0.00 -9.04
C SER A 190 -10.43 -0.70 -9.51
N ALA A 191 -10.30 -1.93 -10.00
CA ALA A 191 -11.45 -2.72 -10.45
C ALA A 191 -12.42 -3.06 -9.31
N MET A 192 -11.91 -3.36 -8.12
CA MET A 192 -12.74 -3.58 -6.92
C MET A 192 -13.63 -2.36 -6.64
N ARG A 193 -13.06 -1.17 -6.73
CA ARG A 193 -13.79 0.08 -6.50
C ARG A 193 -14.81 0.40 -7.59
N GLU A 194 -14.42 0.23 -8.85
CA GLU A 194 -15.31 0.49 -10.00
C GLU A 194 -16.52 -0.44 -10.01
N ASN A 195 -16.43 -1.61 -9.39
CA ASN A 195 -17.48 -2.63 -9.35
C ASN A 195 -18.09 -2.83 -7.96
N ASP A 196 -17.80 -1.95 -7.00
CA ASP A 196 -18.28 -2.02 -5.60
C ASP A 196 -18.03 -3.39 -4.95
N VAL A 197 -16.81 -3.94 -5.16
CA VAL A 197 -16.36 -5.21 -4.59
C VAL A 197 -15.45 -4.96 -3.41
N ASP A 198 -15.84 -5.43 -2.23
CA ASP A 198 -15.09 -5.23 -0.99
C ASP A 198 -13.92 -6.19 -0.80
N GLU A 199 -13.94 -7.34 -1.47
CA GLU A 199 -13.01 -8.44 -1.23
C GLU A 199 -12.45 -9.01 -2.53
N TYR A 200 -11.15 -9.20 -2.58
CA TYR A 200 -10.45 -9.93 -3.63
C TYR A 200 -9.53 -10.96 -2.98
N VAL A 201 -9.72 -12.23 -3.32
CA VAL A 201 -8.92 -13.34 -2.82
C VAL A 201 -8.31 -14.11 -3.99
N ASN A 202 -6.99 -14.25 -3.97
CA ASN A 202 -6.26 -15.06 -4.93
C ASN A 202 -5.35 -16.04 -4.17
N ALA A 203 -5.84 -17.25 -3.96
CA ALA A 203 -5.15 -18.28 -3.20
C ALA A 203 -3.85 -18.75 -3.89
N GLU A 204 -3.83 -18.79 -5.23
CA GLU A 204 -2.65 -19.19 -6.00
C GLU A 204 -1.49 -18.20 -5.80
N ARG A 205 -1.80 -16.90 -5.77
CA ARG A 205 -0.82 -15.85 -5.46
C ARG A 205 -0.58 -15.64 -3.97
N GLY A 206 -1.37 -16.24 -3.11
CA GLY A 206 -1.30 -16.05 -1.66
C GLY A 206 -1.70 -14.64 -1.19
N VAL A 207 -2.62 -13.97 -1.88
CA VAL A 207 -2.99 -12.57 -1.65
C VAL A 207 -4.48 -12.42 -1.39
N ALA A 208 -4.82 -11.67 -0.33
CA ALA A 208 -6.16 -11.14 -0.09
C ALA A 208 -6.12 -9.61 -0.02
N VAL A 209 -7.08 -8.94 -0.65
CA VAL A 209 -7.24 -7.48 -0.64
C VAL A 209 -8.66 -7.15 -0.20
N PHE A 210 -8.76 -6.30 0.81
CA PHE A 210 -10.01 -5.83 1.37
C PHE A 210 -10.09 -4.30 1.20
N VAL A 211 -11.10 -3.83 0.47
CA VAL A 211 -11.36 -2.41 0.19
C VAL A 211 -12.81 -2.11 0.54
N PRO A 212 -13.16 -2.11 1.82
CA PRO A 212 -14.55 -1.90 2.23
C PRO A 212 -15.05 -0.52 1.80
N HIS A 213 -16.17 -0.47 1.08
CA HIS A 213 -16.79 0.76 0.60
C HIS A 213 -17.54 1.46 1.73
N ASP A 214 -18.35 0.72 2.47
CA ASP A 214 -19.14 1.22 3.58
C ASP A 214 -18.73 0.53 4.89
N SER A 215 -18.28 1.31 5.85
CA SER A 215 -18.06 0.81 7.21
C SER A 215 -19.25 1.18 8.09
N PRO A 216 -19.85 0.22 8.83
CA PRO A 216 -20.96 0.52 9.73
C PRO A 216 -20.66 1.59 10.78
N ILE A 217 -19.38 1.82 11.10
CA ILE A 217 -18.94 2.90 12.00
C ILE A 217 -18.95 4.28 11.30
N SER A 218 -18.92 4.33 9.97
CA SER A 218 -18.85 5.58 9.19
C SER A 218 -20.10 6.45 9.42
N ALA A 219 -21.28 5.85 9.49
CA ALA A 219 -22.53 6.58 9.79
C ALA A 219 -22.47 7.27 11.16
N LYS A 220 -22.00 6.57 12.20
CA LYS A 220 -21.81 7.16 13.54
C LYS A 220 -20.77 8.28 13.55
N LYS A 221 -19.72 8.14 12.75
CA LYS A 221 -18.66 9.15 12.63
C LYS A 221 -19.13 10.40 11.92
N ALA A 222 -20.04 10.29 10.95
CA ALA A 222 -20.60 11.43 10.22
C ALA A 222 -21.26 12.46 11.16
N GLU A 223 -21.77 12.03 12.32
CA GLU A 223 -22.40 12.88 13.32
C GLU A 223 -21.40 13.60 14.24
N THR A 224 -20.11 13.27 14.17
CA THR A 224 -19.09 13.89 15.05
C THR A 224 -18.74 15.32 14.60
N ALA A 225 -18.15 16.09 15.53
CA ALA A 225 -17.85 17.51 15.33
C ALA A 225 -17.02 17.77 14.08
N LEU A 226 -15.99 16.96 13.81
CA LEU A 226 -15.14 17.08 12.62
C LEU A 226 -15.97 17.00 11.33
N TYR A 227 -16.83 15.99 11.22
CA TYR A 227 -17.58 15.75 10.00
C TYR A 227 -18.76 16.71 9.82
N ARG A 228 -19.25 17.34 10.89
CA ARG A 228 -20.24 18.41 10.75
C ARG A 228 -19.68 19.64 10.05
N VAL A 229 -18.40 19.97 10.24
CA VAL A 229 -17.76 21.16 9.65
C VAL A 229 -16.93 20.82 8.39
N ALA A 230 -16.64 19.56 8.14
CA ALA A 230 -15.82 19.14 7.00
C ALA A 230 -16.55 19.33 5.67
N SER A 231 -15.79 19.63 4.60
CA SER A 231 -16.33 19.64 3.25
C SER A 231 -16.80 18.25 2.81
N ASP A 232 -17.78 18.23 1.90
CA ASP A 232 -18.29 16.94 1.36
C ASP A 232 -17.19 16.12 0.72
N LYS A 233 -16.25 16.78 0.04
CA LYS A 233 -15.05 16.12 -0.51
C LYS A 233 -14.22 15.40 0.56
N TYR A 234 -14.10 15.97 1.77
CA TYR A 234 -13.39 15.32 2.87
C TYR A 234 -14.22 14.19 3.48
N LYS A 235 -15.54 14.39 3.63
CA LYS A 235 -16.46 13.37 4.15
C LYS A 235 -16.44 12.11 3.28
N ASN A 236 -16.63 12.26 1.99
CA ASN A 236 -16.63 11.14 1.05
C ASN A 236 -15.30 10.36 1.10
N MET A 237 -14.15 11.06 1.16
CA MET A 237 -12.86 10.39 1.31
C MET A 237 -12.75 9.62 2.62
N ALA A 238 -13.14 10.23 3.74
CA ALA A 238 -12.86 9.68 5.06
C ALA A 238 -13.90 8.67 5.53
N LEU A 239 -15.15 8.79 5.07
CA LEU A 239 -16.27 7.94 5.46
C LEU A 239 -16.61 6.88 4.41
N GLU A 240 -16.64 7.28 3.13
CA GLU A 240 -17.05 6.42 2.00
C GLU A 240 -15.87 5.74 1.31
N ASN A 241 -14.67 5.84 1.90
CA ASN A 241 -13.47 5.21 1.37
C ASN A 241 -13.15 5.58 -0.10
N THR A 242 -13.58 6.77 -0.54
CA THR A 242 -13.26 7.25 -1.88
C THR A 242 -11.82 7.74 -1.93
N PHE A 243 -11.01 7.24 -2.85
CA PHE A 243 -9.62 7.67 -3.01
C PHE A 243 -9.57 9.13 -3.48
N LYS A 244 -9.17 10.01 -2.60
CA LYS A 244 -9.16 11.45 -2.86
C LYS A 244 -8.00 11.81 -3.75
N GLY A 245 -8.32 12.24 -4.97
CA GLY A 245 -7.37 13.00 -5.76
C GLY A 245 -6.47 12.18 -6.67
N ASP A 246 -6.83 10.98 -6.96
CA ASP A 246 -6.30 10.31 -8.13
C ASP A 246 -7.03 10.91 -9.35
N ASP A 247 -6.53 12.08 -9.79
CA ASP A 247 -6.98 12.74 -11.03
C ASP A 247 -6.34 11.97 -12.19
N PHE A 248 -6.81 10.74 -12.37
CA PHE A 248 -6.36 9.88 -13.44
C PHE A 248 -6.91 10.34 -14.79
N CYS A 249 -6.10 10.18 -15.82
CA CYS A 249 -6.56 10.26 -17.19
C CYS A 249 -7.52 9.10 -17.50
N ARG A 250 -8.19 9.20 -18.64
CA ARG A 250 -9.06 8.11 -19.09
C ARG A 250 -8.26 6.82 -19.28
N THR A 251 -8.71 5.78 -18.63
CA THR A 251 -8.27 4.41 -18.92
C THR A 251 -9.19 3.75 -19.94
N GLY A 252 -8.67 2.81 -20.70
CA GLY A 252 -9.46 2.02 -21.62
C GLY A 252 -8.63 1.40 -22.74
N LYS A 253 -9.15 0.35 -23.34
CA LYS A 253 -8.53 -0.30 -24.48
C LYS A 253 -8.72 0.53 -25.75
N ARG A 254 -7.70 0.53 -26.61
CA ARG A 254 -7.72 1.18 -27.93
C ARG A 254 -7.25 0.18 -29.00
N PRO A 255 -7.87 0.19 -30.19
CA PRO A 255 -7.45 -0.65 -31.29
C PRO A 255 -6.13 -0.13 -31.86
N LEU A 256 -5.04 -0.88 -31.71
CA LEU A 256 -3.68 -0.45 -32.11
C LEU A 256 -3.52 -0.23 -33.61
N ASN A 257 -4.42 -0.76 -34.43
CA ASN A 257 -4.44 -0.50 -35.88
C ASN A 257 -4.76 0.97 -36.26
N GLU A 258 -5.34 1.75 -35.36
CA GLU A 258 -5.58 3.19 -35.54
C GLU A 258 -4.40 4.06 -35.14
N TYR A 259 -3.36 3.45 -34.55
CA TYR A 259 -2.20 4.14 -34.00
C TYR A 259 -0.92 3.74 -34.72
N LYS A 260 0.11 4.55 -34.57
CA LYS A 260 1.48 4.27 -34.98
C LYS A 260 2.41 4.32 -33.75
N PRO A 261 3.46 3.47 -33.68
CA PRO A 261 4.46 3.53 -32.62
C PRO A 261 5.07 4.92 -32.52
N PHE A 262 5.18 5.44 -31.31
CA PHE A 262 5.79 6.74 -31.05
C PHE A 262 7.09 6.57 -30.26
N VAL A 263 7.01 6.10 -29.02
CA VAL A 263 8.16 5.82 -28.17
C VAL A 263 7.87 4.64 -27.24
N LYS A 264 8.88 3.83 -26.97
CA LYS A 264 8.85 2.81 -25.91
C LYS A 264 9.84 3.22 -24.82
N ILE A 265 9.43 3.13 -23.55
CA ILE A 265 10.23 3.42 -22.36
C ILE A 265 10.01 2.29 -21.36
N GLY A 266 11.03 1.49 -21.10
CA GLY A 266 10.91 0.28 -20.31
C GLY A 266 9.82 -0.65 -20.86
N ILE A 267 8.81 -0.94 -20.05
CA ILE A 267 7.67 -1.78 -20.45
C ILE A 267 6.55 -0.99 -21.15
N ILE A 268 6.57 0.36 -21.10
CA ILE A 268 5.49 1.19 -21.65
C ILE A 268 5.72 1.46 -23.12
N CYS A 269 4.78 1.04 -23.93
CA CYS A 269 4.67 1.33 -25.37
C CYS A 269 3.69 2.48 -25.57
N ILE A 270 4.14 3.61 -26.09
CA ILE A 270 3.32 4.79 -26.34
C ILE A 270 3.12 4.92 -27.85
N TYR A 271 1.88 5.05 -28.22
CA TYR A 271 1.43 5.16 -29.60
C TYR A 271 0.78 6.52 -29.83
N LYS A 272 0.90 7.07 -31.06
CA LYS A 272 0.20 8.28 -31.48
C LYS A 272 -0.88 7.90 -32.48
N HIS A 273 -2.09 8.42 -32.28
CA HIS A 273 -3.19 8.19 -33.21
C HIS A 273 -2.84 8.74 -34.61
N LYS A 274 -3.29 8.04 -35.66
CA LYS A 274 -2.95 8.39 -37.04
C LYS A 274 -3.53 9.70 -37.54
N SER A 275 -4.71 10.08 -37.00
CA SER A 275 -5.47 11.26 -37.46
C SER A 275 -5.93 12.22 -36.33
N LYS A 276 -5.82 11.83 -35.07
CA LYS A 276 -6.21 12.65 -33.89
C LYS A 276 -4.99 13.05 -33.08
N THR A 277 -5.16 14.05 -32.20
CA THR A 277 -4.15 14.47 -31.24
C THR A 277 -4.15 13.59 -29.99
N GLU A 278 -4.44 12.30 -30.12
CA GLU A 278 -4.54 11.35 -29.02
C GLU A 278 -3.30 10.44 -28.98
N PHE A 279 -2.80 10.20 -27.79
CA PHE A 279 -1.82 9.14 -27.51
C PHE A 279 -2.48 7.98 -26.78
N TYR A 280 -1.88 6.80 -26.90
CA TYR A 280 -2.29 5.61 -26.17
C TYR A 280 -1.06 4.94 -25.57
N ALA A 281 -1.09 4.69 -24.27
CA ALA A 281 -0.01 4.03 -23.53
C ALA A 281 -0.46 2.65 -23.01
N THR A 282 0.33 1.64 -23.28
CA THR A 282 0.04 0.24 -22.93
C THR A 282 1.33 -0.56 -22.80
N THR A 283 1.27 -1.74 -22.20
CA THR A 283 2.38 -2.71 -22.23
C THR A 283 2.39 -3.57 -23.51
N GLN A 284 1.30 -3.57 -24.26
CA GLN A 284 1.22 -4.35 -25.49
C GLN A 284 2.10 -3.73 -26.59
N LYS A 285 3.12 -4.49 -27.03
CA LYS A 285 4.01 -4.08 -28.13
C LYS A 285 3.44 -4.53 -29.49
N ALA A 286 3.18 -3.56 -30.35
CA ALA A 286 2.79 -3.80 -31.75
C ALA A 286 3.59 -2.86 -32.67
N GLY A 287 4.26 -3.44 -33.68
CA GLY A 287 5.10 -2.71 -34.61
C GLY A 287 6.52 -2.41 -34.08
N LYS A 288 7.30 -1.71 -34.89
CA LYS A 288 8.70 -1.33 -34.58
C LYS A 288 8.74 0.08 -34.02
N PHE A 289 9.36 0.25 -32.86
CA PHE A 289 9.63 1.55 -32.26
C PHE A 289 10.99 2.06 -32.72
N THR A 290 11.03 3.25 -33.29
CA THR A 290 12.30 3.93 -33.64
C THR A 290 12.97 4.53 -32.40
N LEU A 291 12.16 4.96 -31.45
CA LEU A 291 12.59 5.43 -30.13
C LEU A 291 12.25 4.31 -29.11
N ASP A 292 13.27 3.52 -28.76
CA ASP A 292 13.14 2.40 -27.80
C ASP A 292 14.20 2.60 -26.72
N TYR A 293 13.76 2.85 -25.49
CA TYR A 293 14.59 3.14 -24.32
C TYR A 293 14.28 2.13 -23.21
N GLY A 294 15.30 1.79 -22.43
CA GLY A 294 15.13 1.01 -21.21
C GLY A 294 14.50 1.83 -20.05
N ASP A 295 14.53 1.26 -18.86
CA ASP A 295 13.97 1.82 -17.63
C ASP A 295 15.03 2.40 -16.68
N SER A 296 16.30 2.41 -17.08
CA SER A 296 17.33 3.07 -16.28
C SER A 296 17.11 4.60 -16.27
N THR A 297 17.52 5.25 -15.19
CA THR A 297 17.41 6.70 -15.03
C THR A 297 18.03 7.47 -16.20
N GLU A 298 19.14 6.97 -16.74
CA GLU A 298 19.83 7.59 -17.89
C GLU A 298 19.01 7.47 -19.18
N GLU A 299 18.42 6.31 -19.43
CA GLU A 299 17.62 6.06 -20.63
C GLU A 299 16.28 6.80 -20.57
N ILE A 300 15.62 6.83 -19.41
CA ILE A 300 14.44 7.67 -19.18
C ILE A 300 14.78 9.15 -19.44
N SER A 301 15.91 9.63 -18.91
CA SER A 301 16.35 11.02 -19.15
C SER A 301 16.58 11.31 -20.66
N ARG A 302 17.15 10.37 -21.42
CA ARG A 302 17.31 10.50 -22.88
C ARG A 302 15.95 10.54 -23.59
N ALA A 303 15.02 9.66 -23.19
CA ALA A 303 13.66 9.65 -23.74
C ALA A 303 12.96 10.99 -23.48
N MET A 304 13.05 11.52 -22.24
CA MET A 304 12.41 12.79 -21.87
C MET A 304 13.02 13.98 -22.62
N LYS A 305 14.32 14.02 -22.84
CA LYS A 305 14.94 15.05 -23.70
C LYS A 305 14.40 15.02 -25.12
N LYS A 306 14.02 13.84 -25.65
CA LYS A 306 13.58 13.69 -27.04
C LYS A 306 12.08 13.89 -27.24
N CYS A 307 11.25 13.43 -26.32
CA CYS A 307 9.79 13.43 -26.48
C CYS A 307 9.01 13.91 -25.23
N GLY A 308 9.72 14.29 -24.16
CA GLY A 308 9.09 14.65 -22.87
C GLY A 308 8.10 15.80 -22.97
N GLU A 309 8.42 16.85 -23.71
CA GLU A 309 7.51 17.99 -23.91
C GLU A 309 6.18 17.57 -24.55
N SER A 310 6.25 16.75 -25.63
CA SER A 310 5.04 16.25 -26.29
C SER A 310 4.21 15.35 -25.38
N LEU A 311 4.86 14.51 -24.57
CA LEU A 311 4.19 13.60 -23.64
C LEU A 311 3.60 14.37 -22.46
N PHE A 312 4.33 15.35 -21.91
CA PHE A 312 3.84 16.20 -20.84
C PHE A 312 2.62 17.00 -21.28
N HIS A 313 2.67 17.65 -22.46
CA HIS A 313 1.53 18.36 -23.04
C HIS A 313 0.32 17.45 -23.26
N ALA A 314 0.54 16.26 -23.82
CA ALA A 314 -0.54 15.29 -24.03
C ALA A 314 -1.18 14.87 -22.69
N TYR A 315 -0.38 14.71 -21.65
CA TYR A 315 -0.87 14.39 -20.31
C TYR A 315 -1.67 15.55 -19.70
N MET A 316 -1.14 16.77 -19.70
CA MET A 316 -1.79 17.95 -19.14
C MET A 316 -3.11 18.28 -19.83
N LEU A 317 -3.19 18.08 -21.14
CA LEU A 317 -4.40 18.29 -21.93
C LEU A 317 -5.37 17.09 -21.94
N LYS A 318 -5.05 16.02 -21.18
CA LYS A 318 -5.82 14.76 -21.15
C LYS A 318 -6.02 14.13 -22.53
N ASN A 319 -5.04 14.32 -23.42
CA ASN A 319 -4.98 13.76 -24.77
C ASN A 319 -4.20 12.44 -24.82
N ILE A 320 -4.03 11.78 -23.69
CA ILE A 320 -3.43 10.46 -23.58
C ILE A 320 -4.41 9.54 -22.86
N VAL A 321 -4.53 8.31 -23.36
CA VAL A 321 -5.35 7.24 -22.77
C VAL A 321 -4.41 6.13 -22.35
N PHE A 322 -4.62 5.59 -21.17
CA PHE A 322 -3.82 4.50 -20.62
C PHE A 322 -4.61 3.19 -20.65
N SER A 323 -3.93 2.08 -20.94
CA SER A 323 -4.60 0.76 -20.90
C SER A 323 -5.03 0.33 -19.50
N ALA A 324 -4.36 0.87 -18.48
CA ALA A 324 -4.61 0.58 -17.07
C ALA A 324 -4.05 1.72 -16.19
N HIS A 325 -4.51 1.84 -14.95
CA HIS A 325 -4.03 2.85 -14.00
C HIS A 325 -2.57 2.64 -13.59
N SER A 326 -2.13 1.40 -13.50
CA SER A 326 -0.72 1.06 -13.25
C SER A 326 0.21 1.67 -14.30
N ILE A 327 -0.21 1.67 -15.57
CA ILE A 327 0.56 2.27 -16.67
C ILE A 327 0.61 3.80 -16.55
N GLU A 328 -0.47 4.43 -16.12
CA GLU A 328 -0.46 5.88 -15.86
C GLU A 328 0.47 6.25 -14.71
N ILE A 329 0.47 5.47 -13.62
CA ILE A 329 1.36 5.69 -12.47
C ILE A 329 2.83 5.59 -12.91
N LEU A 330 3.18 4.55 -13.65
CA LEU A 330 4.53 4.39 -14.20
C LEU A 330 4.90 5.54 -15.15
N PHE A 331 3.99 5.94 -16.02
CA PHE A 331 4.20 7.05 -16.94
C PHE A 331 4.45 8.37 -16.18
N LYS A 332 3.67 8.66 -15.13
CA LYS A 332 3.87 9.83 -14.28
C LYS A 332 5.28 9.88 -13.68
N SER A 333 5.82 8.74 -13.25
CA SER A 333 7.18 8.70 -12.70
C SER A 333 8.29 9.06 -13.70
N PHE A 334 7.97 9.11 -15.00
CA PHE A 334 8.91 9.53 -16.03
C PHE A 334 8.84 11.03 -16.34
N ILE A 335 7.66 11.64 -16.21
CA ILE A 335 7.42 13.01 -16.66
C ILE A 335 7.33 14.05 -15.52
N ILE A 336 7.20 13.60 -14.27
CA ILE A 336 7.11 14.41 -13.06
C ILE A 336 8.29 14.09 -12.13
#